data_efa56b3a784efd2cad025d0d78b85edd
#
_entry.id   efa56b3a784efd2cad025d0d78b85edd
#
_cell.length_a   1.000
_cell.length_b   1.000
_cell.length_c   1.000
_cell.angle_alpha   90.00
_cell.angle_beta   90.00
_cell.angle_gamma   90.00
#
_symmetry.space_group_name_H-M   'P 1'
#
loop_
_entity.id
_entity.type
_entity.pdbx_description
1 polymer ?
#
loop_
_entity_poly.entity_id
_entity_poly.type
_entity_poly.pdbx_seq_one_letter_code
_entity_poly.pdbx_strand_id
1 'polypeptide(L)'
;AGRFEPASWSTTSEVELNRLYNEKLKVIESGVDTYWLAEPLRVGVNQKHSLYVQGGEGNFLFGLGAGYNGVSGVMEKSDRDVISGNIDLIYRMSKFQFSNKFSLTSTDYRNPIVAFSEYAAANPYYKKRNETGTIEKWLENNNFFKAANPLWNASQNSRDEGKNLALTNYFMAEYFPTTEWR
;
A
#
# COMPACT_ATOMS: atom_id res chain seq x y z
N ALA A 1 32.41 -3.79 11.08
CA ALA A 1 32.52 -4.57 9.86
C ALA A 1 33.66 -5.57 10.03
N GLY A 2 33.33 -6.80 10.43
CA GLY A 2 34.32 -7.86 10.59
C GLY A 2 34.87 -8.33 9.24
N ARG A 3 36.12 -8.70 9.25
CA ARG A 3 36.76 -9.41 8.13
C ARG A 3 36.17 -10.82 8.13
N PHE A 4 35.31 -11.11 7.18
CA PHE A 4 34.68 -12.42 7.00
C PHE A 4 35.26 -13.05 5.73
N GLU A 5 35.89 -14.20 5.85
CA GLU A 5 36.48 -14.97 4.73
C GLU A 5 35.58 -16.20 4.44
N PRO A 6 34.68 -16.15 3.46
CA PRO A 6 34.07 -17.37 2.94
C PRO A 6 35.08 -18.17 2.10
N ALA A 7 34.91 -19.46 2.07
CA ALA A 7 35.81 -20.40 1.40
C ALA A 7 36.08 -20.11 -0.11
N SER A 8 35.22 -19.32 -0.75
CA SER A 8 35.35 -18.88 -2.14
C SER A 8 36.35 -17.72 -2.37
N TRP A 9 36.92 -17.14 -1.31
CA TRP A 9 37.80 -15.97 -1.36
C TRP A 9 39.29 -16.32 -1.37
N SER A 10 39.61 -17.58 -1.46
CA SER A 10 40.98 -18.05 -1.43
C SER A 10 41.90 -17.50 -2.53
N THR A 11 41.35 -16.84 -3.55
CA THR A 11 42.09 -16.20 -4.64
C THR A 11 42.13 -14.67 -4.56
N THR A 12 41.44 -14.06 -3.61
CA THR A 12 41.43 -12.60 -3.48
C THR A 12 42.67 -12.13 -2.73
N SER A 13 43.39 -11.20 -3.34
CA SER A 13 44.59 -10.63 -2.72
C SER A 13 44.25 -9.99 -1.38
N GLU A 14 45.07 -10.24 -0.36
CA GLU A 14 45.06 -9.56 0.95
C GLU A 14 45.05 -8.02 0.79
N VAL A 15 45.71 -7.51 -0.21
CA VAL A 15 45.77 -6.08 -0.54
C VAL A 15 44.37 -5.56 -0.89
N GLU A 16 43.59 -6.29 -1.69
CA GLU A 16 42.25 -5.90 -2.10
C GLU A 16 41.27 -5.96 -0.91
N LEU A 17 41.36 -6.99 -0.08
CA LEU A 17 40.55 -7.08 1.13
C LEU A 17 40.81 -5.94 2.11
N ASN A 18 42.09 -5.60 2.30
CA ASN A 18 42.49 -4.49 3.15
C ASN A 18 42.05 -3.13 2.57
N ARG A 19 42.10 -2.96 1.25
CA ARG A 19 41.55 -1.76 0.58
C ARG A 19 40.07 -1.60 0.85
N LEU A 20 39.27 -2.63 0.61
CA LEU A 20 37.81 -2.61 0.85
C LEU A 20 37.45 -2.36 2.33
N TYR A 21 38.21 -2.96 3.24
CA TYR A 21 38.05 -2.73 4.67
C TYR A 21 38.31 -1.27 5.03
N ASN A 22 39.40 -0.69 4.57
CA ASN A 22 39.77 0.69 4.86
C ASN A 22 38.76 1.69 4.23
N GLU A 23 38.23 1.41 3.04
CA GLU A 23 37.19 2.23 2.43
C GLU A 23 35.93 2.23 3.26
N LYS A 24 35.48 1.06 3.75
CA LYS A 24 34.30 0.98 4.65
C LYS A 24 34.55 1.66 5.99
N LEU A 25 35.71 1.47 6.58
CA LEU A 25 36.10 2.12 7.81
C LEU A 25 36.05 3.64 7.68
N LYS A 26 36.61 4.18 6.59
CA LYS A 26 36.57 5.62 6.29
C LYS A 26 35.16 6.18 6.20
N VAL A 27 34.22 5.42 5.60
CA VAL A 27 32.81 5.85 5.54
C VAL A 27 32.18 5.89 6.93
N ILE A 28 32.45 4.88 7.77
CA ILE A 28 31.96 4.83 9.16
C ILE A 28 32.54 6.00 9.97
N GLU A 29 33.85 6.23 9.87
CA GLU A 29 34.53 7.31 10.57
C GLU A 29 34.09 8.72 10.10
N SER A 30 33.60 8.84 8.86
CA SER A 30 33.03 10.09 8.36
C SER A 30 31.67 10.44 8.97
N GLY A 31 31.13 9.60 9.84
CA GLY A 31 29.88 9.84 10.55
C GLY A 31 28.61 9.70 9.69
N VAL A 32 28.70 8.95 8.58
CA VAL A 32 27.51 8.65 7.78
C VAL A 32 26.56 7.76 8.58
N ASP A 33 25.38 8.29 8.86
CA ASP A 33 24.28 7.58 9.51
C ASP A 33 22.98 7.93 8.78
N THR A 34 22.59 7.07 7.85
CA THR A 34 21.41 7.26 7.03
C THR A 34 20.21 6.55 7.66
N TYR A 35 19.23 7.33 8.11
CA TYR A 35 17.98 6.76 8.59
C TYR A 35 17.07 6.40 7.41
N TRP A 36 17.29 5.21 6.83
CA TRP A 36 16.57 4.72 5.66
C TRP A 36 15.07 4.55 5.87
N LEU A 37 14.64 4.25 7.10
CA LEU A 37 13.24 4.00 7.42
C LEU A 37 12.35 5.24 7.25
N ALA A 38 12.92 6.45 7.33
CA ALA A 38 12.16 7.68 7.12
C ALA A 38 11.89 7.98 5.64
N GLU A 39 12.71 7.44 4.75
CA GLU A 39 12.66 7.79 3.32
C GLU A 39 11.35 7.46 2.62
N PRO A 40 10.72 6.29 2.87
CA PRO A 40 9.45 5.96 2.23
C PRO A 40 8.23 6.51 2.97
N LEU A 41 8.42 7.21 4.09
CA LEU A 41 7.32 7.58 4.98
C LEU A 41 6.82 9.01 4.75
N ARG A 42 5.52 9.17 4.88
CA ARG A 42 4.82 10.46 4.88
C ARG A 42 3.73 10.47 5.95
N VAL A 43 3.17 11.63 6.21
CA VAL A 43 1.96 11.73 7.02
C VAL A 43 0.78 11.16 6.23
N GLY A 44 0.19 10.09 6.75
CA GLY A 44 -1.03 9.50 6.19
C GLY A 44 -2.26 10.29 6.65
N VAL A 45 -3.20 10.53 5.73
CA VAL A 45 -4.46 11.21 6.02
C VAL A 45 -5.62 10.33 5.54
N ASN A 46 -6.55 10.06 6.43
CA ASN A 46 -7.75 9.29 6.11
C ASN A 46 -8.98 10.19 6.23
N GLN A 47 -9.88 10.07 5.26
CA GLN A 47 -11.16 10.77 5.29
C GLN A 47 -12.28 9.82 4.88
N LYS A 48 -13.41 9.93 5.58
CA LYS A 48 -14.60 9.13 5.28
C LYS A 48 -15.83 10.02 5.32
N HIS A 49 -16.61 9.97 4.25
CA HIS A 49 -17.87 10.67 4.13
C HIS A 49 -18.96 9.67 3.77
N SER A 50 -20.13 9.78 4.38
CA SER A 50 -21.29 8.94 4.05
C SER A 50 -22.57 9.73 4.19
N LEU A 51 -23.47 9.47 3.27
CA LEU A 51 -24.82 10.00 3.28
C LEU A 51 -25.80 8.84 3.10
N TYR A 52 -26.86 8.83 3.89
CA TYR A 52 -27.95 7.89 3.73
C TYR A 52 -29.28 8.61 3.87
N VAL A 53 -30.16 8.39 2.92
CA VAL A 53 -31.51 8.95 2.90
C VAL A 53 -32.48 7.79 2.76
N GLN A 54 -33.52 7.79 3.59
CA GLN A 54 -34.58 6.80 3.50
C GLN A 54 -35.95 7.50 3.51
N GLY A 55 -36.90 6.87 2.87
CA GLY A 55 -38.25 7.34 2.81
C GLY A 55 -39.23 6.25 2.39
N GLY A 56 -40.49 6.55 2.33
CA GLY A 56 -41.51 5.63 1.86
C GLY A 56 -42.92 6.11 2.13
N GLU A 57 -43.87 5.50 1.45
CA GLU A 57 -45.28 5.75 1.63
C GLU A 57 -46.03 4.43 1.49
N GLY A 58 -46.98 4.21 2.40
CA GLY A 58 -47.80 3.00 2.40
C GLY A 58 -46.99 1.72 2.47
N ASN A 59 -47.02 0.98 1.39
CA ASN A 59 -46.35 -0.34 1.29
C ASN A 59 -44.92 -0.30 0.71
N PHE A 60 -44.45 0.86 0.31
CA PHE A 60 -43.17 1.04 -0.34
C PHE A 60 -42.18 1.80 0.56
N LEU A 61 -40.99 1.23 0.76
CA LEU A 61 -39.86 1.85 1.48
C LEU A 61 -38.65 1.83 0.59
N PHE A 62 -37.88 2.90 0.62
CA PHE A 62 -36.60 2.98 -0.07
C PHE A 62 -35.51 3.59 0.79
N GLY A 63 -34.28 3.18 0.53
CA GLY A 63 -33.09 3.76 1.10
C GLY A 63 -32.05 3.99 0.00
N LEU A 64 -31.38 5.14 0.07
CA LEU A 64 -30.30 5.50 -0.85
C LEU A 64 -29.07 5.88 -0.03
N GLY A 65 -27.96 5.22 -0.29
CA GLY A 65 -26.70 5.50 0.36
C GLY A 65 -25.60 5.85 -0.63
N ALA A 66 -24.75 6.77 -0.24
CA ALA A 66 -23.52 7.10 -0.95
C ALA A 66 -22.38 7.23 0.06
N GLY A 67 -21.19 6.78 -0.30
CA GLY A 67 -20.03 6.84 0.56
C GLY A 67 -18.74 7.07 -0.21
N TYR A 68 -17.84 7.79 0.41
CA TYR A 68 -16.46 7.96 -0.01
C TYR A 68 -15.54 7.65 1.17
N ASN A 69 -14.49 6.87 0.93
CA ASN A 69 -13.46 6.58 1.89
C ASN A 69 -12.10 6.68 1.21
N GLY A 70 -11.38 7.78 1.49
CA GLY A 70 -10.04 8.02 0.98
C GLY A 70 -9.01 7.72 2.06
N VAL A 71 -8.06 6.85 1.75
CA VAL A 71 -6.96 6.46 2.62
C VAL A 71 -5.65 6.78 1.92
N SER A 72 -4.94 7.77 2.45
CA SER A 72 -3.55 8.04 2.08
C SER A 72 -2.65 7.34 3.09
N GLY A 73 -1.97 6.29 2.66
CA GLY A 73 -1.14 5.47 3.52
C GLY A 73 0.12 6.20 3.98
N VAL A 74 0.73 5.66 5.03
CA VAL A 74 1.98 6.21 5.62
C VAL A 74 3.21 6.02 4.73
N MET A 75 3.17 5.07 3.79
CA MET A 75 4.18 4.96 2.75
C MET A 75 3.80 5.83 1.55
N GLU A 76 4.79 6.44 0.91
CA GLU A 76 4.59 7.11 -0.37
C GLU A 76 4.01 6.16 -1.42
N LYS A 77 3.09 6.66 -2.23
CA LYS A 77 2.37 5.88 -3.26
C LYS A 77 1.53 4.72 -2.69
N SER A 78 1.13 4.79 -1.41
CA SER A 78 0.21 3.85 -0.78
C SER A 78 -1.13 4.53 -0.57
N ASP A 79 -2.00 4.51 -1.58
CA ASP A 79 -3.28 5.20 -1.57
C ASP A 79 -4.42 4.23 -1.90
N ARG A 80 -5.59 4.47 -1.30
CA ARG A 80 -6.81 3.74 -1.63
C ARG A 80 -8.01 4.65 -1.53
N ASP A 81 -8.75 4.77 -2.63
CA ASP A 81 -10.00 5.49 -2.72
C ASP A 81 -11.15 4.52 -2.97
N VAL A 82 -12.17 4.58 -2.12
CA VAL A 82 -13.36 3.73 -2.24
C VAL A 82 -14.58 4.63 -2.36
N ILE A 83 -15.28 4.50 -3.48
CA ILE A 83 -16.59 5.11 -3.70
C ILE A 83 -17.64 4.00 -3.63
N SER A 84 -18.67 4.19 -2.85
CA SER A 84 -19.76 3.24 -2.71
C SER A 84 -21.13 3.89 -2.87
N GLY A 85 -22.05 3.14 -3.43
CA GLY A 85 -23.46 3.50 -3.52
C GLY A 85 -24.32 2.28 -3.21
N ASN A 86 -25.44 2.49 -2.53
CA ASN A 86 -26.42 1.44 -2.30
C ASN A 86 -27.85 1.94 -2.46
N ILE A 87 -28.72 1.05 -2.92
CA ILE A 87 -30.14 1.23 -3.05
C ILE A 87 -30.82 0.08 -2.33
N ASP A 88 -31.66 0.40 -1.37
CA ASP A 88 -32.49 -0.56 -0.65
C ASP A 88 -33.93 -0.30 -1.01
N LEU A 89 -34.67 -1.32 -1.44
CA LEU A 89 -36.05 -1.25 -1.81
C LEU A 89 -36.85 -2.33 -1.04
N ILE A 90 -37.94 -1.96 -0.43
CA ILE A 90 -38.85 -2.90 0.22
C ILE A 90 -40.29 -2.58 -0.24
N TYR A 91 -40.95 -3.60 -0.77
CA TYR A 91 -42.36 -3.51 -1.13
C TYR A 91 -43.16 -4.59 -0.40
N ARG A 92 -44.23 -4.18 0.28
CA ARG A 92 -45.13 -5.05 1.04
C ARG A 92 -46.48 -5.10 0.37
N MET A 93 -46.96 -6.28 0.14
CA MET A 93 -48.29 -6.49 -0.47
C MET A 93 -48.99 -7.66 0.22
N SER A 94 -50.03 -7.36 1.02
CA SER A 94 -50.76 -8.37 1.79
C SER A 94 -49.85 -9.32 2.55
N LYS A 95 -49.73 -10.57 2.11
CA LYS A 95 -48.94 -11.61 2.71
C LYS A 95 -47.51 -11.73 2.15
N PHE A 96 -47.14 -10.87 1.22
CA PHE A 96 -45.83 -10.89 0.59
C PHE A 96 -44.99 -9.68 0.96
N GLN A 97 -43.68 -9.87 1.10
CA GLN A 97 -42.72 -8.81 1.15
C GLN A 97 -41.64 -9.09 0.13
N PHE A 98 -41.34 -8.12 -0.69
CA PHE A 98 -40.24 -8.14 -1.64
C PHE A 98 -39.16 -7.14 -1.18
N SER A 99 -37.93 -7.57 -1.08
CA SER A 99 -36.82 -6.69 -0.78
C SER A 99 -35.74 -6.85 -1.80
N ASN A 100 -35.14 -5.73 -2.20
CA ASN A 100 -33.99 -5.71 -3.10
C ASN A 100 -32.93 -4.79 -2.52
N LYS A 101 -31.71 -5.28 -2.42
CA LYS A 101 -30.51 -4.50 -2.07
C LYS A 101 -29.56 -4.52 -3.23
N PHE A 102 -29.28 -3.36 -3.76
CA PHE A 102 -28.31 -3.15 -4.82
C PHE A 102 -27.14 -2.36 -4.25
N SER A 103 -25.91 -2.78 -4.48
CA SER A 103 -24.72 -2.05 -4.09
C SER A 103 -23.69 -2.03 -5.19
N LEU A 104 -23.03 -0.88 -5.31
CA LEU A 104 -21.93 -0.61 -6.22
C LEU A 104 -20.75 -0.10 -5.40
N THR A 105 -19.59 -0.69 -5.57
CA THR A 105 -18.36 -0.23 -4.93
C THR A 105 -17.25 -0.17 -5.97
N SER A 106 -16.64 1.01 -6.11
CA SER A 106 -15.43 1.22 -6.90
C SER A 106 -14.27 1.45 -5.96
N THR A 107 -13.22 0.69 -6.12
CA THR A 107 -11.97 0.82 -5.36
C THR A 107 -10.83 1.11 -6.32
N ASP A 108 -10.24 2.27 -6.20
CA ASP A 108 -8.99 2.63 -6.86
C ASP A 108 -7.85 2.50 -5.84
N TYR A 109 -6.76 1.83 -6.20
CA TYR A 109 -5.64 1.66 -5.30
C TYR A 109 -4.31 1.84 -6.00
N ARG A 110 -3.34 2.27 -5.22
CA ARG A 110 -1.95 2.37 -5.60
C ARG A 110 -1.09 1.78 -4.49
N ASN A 111 -0.13 0.93 -4.87
CA ASN A 111 0.81 0.33 -3.95
C ASN A 111 2.23 0.88 -4.18
N PRO A 112 3.04 0.96 -3.13
CA PRO A 112 4.46 1.31 -3.28
C PRO A 112 5.19 0.22 -4.06
N ILE A 113 6.06 0.65 -4.99
CA ILE A 113 6.86 -0.27 -5.83
C ILE A 113 7.96 -0.95 -5.02
N VAL A 114 8.49 -0.25 -4.02
CA VAL A 114 9.56 -0.74 -3.14
C VAL A 114 8.96 -1.08 -1.79
N ALA A 115 9.15 -2.31 -1.34
CA ALA A 115 8.65 -2.73 -0.04
C ALA A 115 9.39 -2.02 1.11
N PHE A 116 8.69 -1.77 2.21
CA PHE A 116 9.30 -1.17 3.41
C PHE A 116 10.51 -1.96 3.92
N SER A 117 10.47 -3.29 3.77
CA SER A 117 11.56 -4.18 4.14
C SER A 117 12.87 -3.93 3.39
N GLU A 118 12.81 -3.41 2.16
CA GLU A 118 14.02 -3.04 1.40
C GLU A 118 14.74 -1.85 2.04
N TYR A 119 13.97 -0.86 2.52
CA TYR A 119 14.53 0.25 3.29
C TYR A 119 15.06 -0.20 4.65
N ALA A 120 14.36 -1.12 5.31
CA ALA A 120 14.80 -1.67 6.60
C ALA A 120 16.08 -2.51 6.49
N ALA A 121 16.29 -3.16 5.35
CA ALA A 121 17.48 -3.94 5.08
C ALA A 121 18.70 -3.09 4.62
N ALA A 122 18.47 -1.83 4.23
CA ALA A 122 19.54 -0.96 3.78
C ALA A 122 20.47 -0.57 4.93
N ASN A 123 21.77 -0.75 4.71
CA ASN A 123 22.78 -0.46 5.72
C ASN A 123 22.86 1.07 5.96
N PRO A 124 22.79 1.55 7.21
CA PRO A 124 22.83 2.99 7.54
C PRO A 124 24.13 3.68 7.15
N TYR A 125 25.21 2.95 6.96
CA TYR A 125 26.48 3.51 6.51
C TYR A 125 26.56 3.81 5.01
N TYR A 126 25.53 3.53 4.23
CA TYR A 126 25.46 3.94 2.83
C TYR A 126 24.84 5.33 2.69
N LYS A 127 25.46 6.17 1.87
CA LYS A 127 24.89 7.48 1.49
C LYS A 127 23.71 7.30 0.56
N LYS A 128 22.63 8.06 0.77
CA LYS A 128 21.44 8.06 -0.10
C LYS A 128 21.74 8.50 -1.52
N ARG A 129 22.65 9.46 -1.64
CA ARG A 129 23.04 10.15 -2.88
C ARG A 129 24.55 10.25 -2.94
N ASN A 130 25.06 10.30 -4.15
CA ASN A 130 26.48 10.58 -4.38
C ASN A 130 26.83 12.06 -4.08
N GLU A 131 28.08 12.42 -4.26
CA GLU A 131 28.56 13.79 -4.01
C GLU A 131 27.93 14.85 -4.93
N THR A 132 27.43 14.44 -6.09
CA THR A 132 26.68 15.30 -7.02
C THR A 132 25.19 15.41 -6.71
N GLY A 133 24.72 14.72 -5.66
CA GLY A 133 23.31 14.69 -5.27
C GLY A 133 22.45 13.70 -6.05
N THR A 134 23.05 12.89 -6.93
CA THR A 134 22.34 11.92 -7.75
C THR A 134 22.07 10.63 -6.98
N ILE A 135 20.89 10.03 -7.19
CA ILE A 135 20.54 8.70 -6.67
C ILE A 135 21.11 7.66 -7.63
N GLU A 136 22.06 6.86 -7.17
CA GLU A 136 22.65 5.79 -7.96
C GLU A 136 21.86 4.49 -7.79
N LYS A 137 21.92 3.63 -8.82
CA LYS A 137 21.24 2.33 -8.83
C LYS A 137 21.72 1.40 -7.71
N TRP A 138 23.01 1.49 -7.39
CA TRP A 138 23.64 0.62 -6.43
C TRP A 138 24.22 1.43 -5.28
N LEU A 139 23.96 1.02 -4.05
CA LEU A 139 24.63 1.52 -2.85
C LEU A 139 26.05 0.94 -2.75
N GLU A 140 26.18 -0.29 -3.19
CA GLU A 140 27.49 -0.97 -3.34
C GLU A 140 27.42 -1.90 -4.55
N ASN A 141 28.46 -1.89 -5.37
CA ASN A 141 28.57 -2.77 -6.52
C ASN A 141 30.05 -3.11 -6.76
N ASN A 142 30.49 -4.18 -6.18
CA ASN A 142 31.84 -4.72 -6.37
C ASN A 142 31.79 -6.23 -6.64
N ASN A 143 32.91 -6.87 -6.82
CA ASN A 143 32.98 -8.29 -7.13
C ASN A 143 32.44 -9.20 -6.02
N PHE A 144 32.28 -8.69 -4.80
CA PHE A 144 31.87 -9.47 -3.63
C PHE A 144 30.47 -9.11 -3.13
N PHE A 145 30.07 -7.84 -3.30
CA PHE A 145 28.85 -7.33 -2.76
C PHE A 145 28.08 -6.51 -3.79
N LYS A 146 26.75 -6.73 -3.82
CA LYS A 146 25.82 -5.88 -4.54
C LYS A 146 24.69 -5.50 -3.59
N ALA A 147 24.52 -4.22 -3.37
CA ALA A 147 23.41 -3.67 -2.61
C ALA A 147 22.63 -2.68 -3.48
N ALA A 148 21.38 -2.98 -3.77
CA ALA A 148 20.53 -2.08 -4.54
C ALA A 148 20.13 -0.86 -3.70
N ASN A 149 19.97 0.27 -4.37
CA ASN A 149 19.47 1.48 -3.74
C ASN A 149 17.92 1.50 -3.81
N PRO A 150 17.20 1.40 -2.68
CA PRO A 150 15.76 1.40 -2.69
C PRO A 150 15.18 2.72 -3.23
N LEU A 151 15.86 3.85 -3.02
CA LEU A 151 15.45 5.14 -3.56
C LEU A 151 15.54 5.19 -5.08
N TRP A 152 16.53 4.53 -5.67
CA TRP A 152 16.64 4.44 -7.13
C TRP A 152 15.48 3.63 -7.70
N ASN A 153 15.16 2.49 -7.10
CA ASN A 153 14.00 1.66 -7.49
C ASN A 153 12.68 2.46 -7.34
N ALA A 154 12.52 3.21 -6.24
CA ALA A 154 11.34 4.05 -6.00
C ALA A 154 11.22 5.23 -6.98
N SER A 155 12.34 5.72 -7.52
CA SER A 155 12.37 6.83 -8.48
C SER A 155 12.01 6.42 -9.91
N GLN A 156 11.98 5.12 -10.19
CA GLN A 156 11.60 4.64 -11.52
C GLN A 156 10.13 4.94 -11.82
N ASN A 157 9.83 5.17 -13.10
CA ASN A 157 8.45 5.41 -13.56
C ASN A 157 7.63 4.09 -13.64
N SER A 158 7.76 3.26 -12.61
CA SER A 158 6.98 2.05 -12.43
C SER A 158 5.73 2.34 -11.62
N ARG A 159 4.64 1.61 -11.90
CA ARG A 159 3.37 1.77 -11.21
C ARG A 159 2.82 0.40 -10.84
N ASP A 160 2.29 0.32 -9.63
CA ASP A 160 1.43 -0.75 -9.15
C ASP A 160 0.12 -0.11 -8.70
N GLU A 161 -0.81 -0.04 -9.63
CA GLU A 161 -2.12 0.59 -9.42
C GLU A 161 -3.20 -0.25 -10.09
N GLY A 162 -4.38 -0.24 -9.51
CA GLY A 162 -5.51 -0.95 -10.08
C GLY A 162 -6.84 -0.36 -9.67
N LYS A 163 -7.85 -0.77 -10.42
CA LYS A 163 -9.24 -0.41 -10.17
C LYS A 163 -10.08 -1.68 -10.08
N ASN A 164 -10.87 -1.77 -9.03
CA ASN A 164 -11.84 -2.84 -8.83
C ASN A 164 -13.25 -2.25 -8.77
N LEU A 165 -14.16 -2.81 -9.56
CA LEU A 165 -15.57 -2.47 -9.53
C LEU A 165 -16.36 -3.71 -9.11
N ALA A 166 -17.02 -3.60 -7.95
CA ALA A 166 -17.89 -4.65 -7.44
C ALA A 166 -19.34 -4.19 -7.49
N LEU A 167 -20.19 -5.01 -8.09
CA LEU A 167 -21.62 -4.82 -8.17
C LEU A 167 -22.29 -6.02 -7.52
N THR A 168 -23.17 -5.77 -6.54
CA THR A 168 -23.88 -6.82 -5.83
C THR A 168 -25.37 -6.50 -5.84
N ASN A 169 -26.18 -7.49 -6.16
CA ASN A 169 -27.63 -7.43 -6.03
C ASN A 169 -28.11 -8.59 -5.17
N TYR A 170 -28.92 -8.28 -4.21
CA TYR A 170 -29.58 -9.27 -3.36
C TYR A 170 -31.08 -9.03 -3.42
N PHE A 171 -31.82 -10.03 -3.93
CA PHE A 171 -33.29 -10.03 -3.99
C PHE A 171 -33.83 -11.09 -3.05
N MET A 172 -34.85 -10.73 -2.27
CA MET A 172 -35.56 -11.63 -1.36
C MET A 172 -37.08 -11.45 -1.51
N ALA A 173 -37.79 -12.56 -1.57
CA ALA A 173 -39.24 -12.61 -1.51
C ALA A 173 -39.68 -13.44 -0.30
N GLU A 174 -40.48 -12.89 0.53
CA GLU A 174 -40.96 -13.51 1.75
C GLU A 174 -42.49 -13.66 1.70
N TYR A 175 -43.01 -14.81 2.15
CA TYR A 175 -44.43 -15.09 2.26
C TYR A 175 -44.81 -15.33 3.72
N PHE A 176 -45.75 -14.57 4.21
CA PHE A 176 -46.31 -14.64 5.57
C PHE A 176 -47.71 -15.24 5.51
N PRO A 177 -47.92 -16.52 5.85
CA PRO A 177 -49.22 -17.17 5.77
C PRO A 177 -50.25 -16.55 6.72
N THR A 178 -49.80 -16.01 7.87
CA THR A 178 -50.63 -15.33 8.86
C THR A 178 -50.09 -13.95 9.20
N THR A 179 -50.94 -13.03 9.65
CA THR A 179 -50.51 -11.68 10.06
C THR A 179 -49.75 -11.63 11.37
N GLU A 180 -49.81 -12.69 12.18
CA GLU A 180 -49.16 -12.80 13.48
C GLU A 180 -47.64 -13.08 13.36
N TRP A 181 -47.17 -13.46 12.19
CA TRP A 181 -45.77 -13.81 11.93
C TRP A 181 -44.98 -12.70 11.22
N ARG A 182 -45.46 -11.47 11.28
CA ARG A 182 -44.86 -10.33 10.57
C ARG A 182 -44.15 -9.34 11.51
#